data_78cb7d28dff2684d7c2c00611776e106
#
_entry.id   78cb7d28dff2684d7c2c00611776e106
#
_cell.length_a   1.000
_cell.length_b   1.000
_cell.length_c   1.000
_cell.angle_alpha   90.00
_cell.angle_beta   90.00
_cell.angle_gamma   90.00
#
_symmetry.space_group_name_H-M   'P 1'
#
loop_
_entity.id
_entity.type
_entity.pdbx_description
1 polymer ?
#
loop_
_entity_poly.entity_id
_entity_poly.type
_entity_poly.pdbx_seq_one_letter_code
_entity_poly.pdbx_strand_id
1 'polypeptide(L)'
;MKETENRGRVPRLRFPEFRESGEWETIPLSQLAKRSTQKNNRGELNSVLTNSAEFGVVDQRDYFDKDIATQGNLEGYFVIEKGDYVYNPRISKMAPVGPISKNNIATGVMSPLYTVFRFNNSHNDFFAYYFKTTGWHQYMRQTSSTGARHDRVAVTNGDFMAMPLPVTLLEEQQKIADCLSSLDNLITLEAQKLGALKTHKKGLMQQLFPAEGETVPRMRFPEFRDAWQIRKLEEIADFFKGKGISKADIDPQGQTPCIRYGELYTEYNESIKNVFSRTNVSPSELFLSRANDVIVPASGETKIDIARASCVKLDQVALGGDLNVLRPNIDGLFLSYILNGPAKEEIARTAQGDTVVHLYASQLKLIDLPVPGHEEQQKISDCLSSLDDLITAQAQKVGALKTHKKGLMQQLFPVLDDTPG
;
A
#
# COMPACT_ATOMS: atom_id res chain seq x y z
N MET A 1 -38.36 35.65 -10.39
CA MET A 1 -38.22 34.32 -9.78
C MET A 1 -37.12 33.63 -10.57
N LYS A 2 -35.94 33.52 -9.99
CA LYS A 2 -34.83 32.72 -10.58
C LYS A 2 -35.06 31.28 -10.17
N GLU A 3 -35.27 30.40 -11.15
CA GLU A 3 -35.22 28.96 -10.97
C GLU A 3 -33.82 28.61 -10.45
N THR A 4 -33.73 28.31 -9.17
CA THR A 4 -32.55 27.67 -8.56
C THR A 4 -32.50 26.27 -9.15
N GLU A 5 -31.62 26.07 -10.13
CA GLU A 5 -31.29 24.77 -10.68
C GLU A 5 -30.83 23.85 -9.55
N ASN A 6 -31.65 22.91 -9.18
CA ASN A 6 -31.44 21.86 -8.20
C ASN A 6 -30.54 20.76 -8.81
N ARG A 7 -29.30 21.09 -9.15
CA ARG A 7 -28.36 20.22 -9.90
C ARG A 7 -27.70 19.11 -9.09
N GLY A 8 -28.08 18.90 -7.82
CA GLY A 8 -27.31 18.04 -6.91
C GLY A 8 -27.78 16.59 -6.74
N ARG A 9 -28.90 16.16 -7.29
CA ARG A 9 -29.54 14.88 -6.96
C ARG A 9 -29.42 13.78 -8.00
N VAL A 10 -28.71 14.00 -9.10
CA VAL A 10 -28.47 13.00 -10.13
C VAL A 10 -26.98 12.70 -10.20
N PRO A 11 -26.56 11.42 -10.11
CA PRO A 11 -25.15 11.07 -10.25
C PRO A 11 -24.65 11.37 -11.67
N ARG A 12 -23.36 11.71 -11.80
CA ARG A 12 -22.73 11.98 -13.11
C ARG A 12 -22.72 10.77 -14.03
N LEU A 13 -22.58 9.58 -13.43
CA LEU A 13 -22.66 8.30 -14.11
C LEU A 13 -23.85 7.52 -13.55
N ARG A 14 -24.73 7.07 -14.45
CA ARG A 14 -25.92 6.29 -14.09
C ARG A 14 -26.05 5.12 -15.06
N PHE A 15 -26.47 3.97 -14.57
CA PHE A 15 -26.74 2.82 -15.44
C PHE A 15 -27.84 3.15 -16.45
N PRO A 16 -27.74 2.64 -17.69
CA PRO A 16 -28.66 3.01 -18.77
C PRO A 16 -30.14 2.85 -18.41
N GLU A 17 -30.47 1.77 -17.68
CA GLU A 17 -31.82 1.41 -17.27
C GLU A 17 -32.47 2.41 -16.29
N PHE A 18 -31.65 3.21 -15.58
CA PHE A 18 -32.16 4.18 -14.59
C PHE A 18 -32.03 5.64 -15.01
N ARG A 19 -31.58 5.93 -16.24
CA ARG A 19 -31.38 7.32 -16.71
C ARG A 19 -32.64 8.15 -16.63
N GLU A 20 -33.78 7.52 -16.90
CA GLU A 20 -35.11 8.17 -16.90
C GLU A 20 -35.84 8.05 -15.56
N SER A 21 -35.21 7.48 -14.51
CA SER A 21 -35.85 7.24 -13.22
C SER A 21 -35.97 8.50 -12.33
N GLY A 22 -35.71 9.68 -12.86
CA GLY A 22 -35.80 10.94 -12.10
C GLY A 22 -34.61 11.19 -11.16
N GLU A 23 -34.74 12.19 -10.29
CA GLU A 23 -33.75 12.56 -9.30
C GLU A 23 -33.80 11.62 -8.10
N TRP A 24 -32.68 11.51 -7.39
CA TRP A 24 -32.61 10.80 -6.11
C TRP A 24 -33.25 11.64 -4.99
N GLU A 25 -33.89 10.97 -4.06
CA GLU A 25 -34.44 11.61 -2.88
C GLU A 25 -33.38 11.83 -1.80
N THR A 26 -33.62 12.76 -0.91
CA THR A 26 -32.80 12.95 0.30
C THR A 26 -33.63 12.58 1.52
N ILE A 27 -33.23 11.52 2.21
CA ILE A 27 -33.96 10.97 3.36
C ILE A 27 -33.05 11.00 4.60
N PRO A 28 -33.53 11.51 5.76
CA PRO A 28 -32.76 11.47 7.01
C PRO A 28 -32.43 10.03 7.43
N LEU A 29 -31.22 9.82 7.95
CA LEU A 29 -30.77 8.50 8.44
C LEU A 29 -31.77 7.89 9.45
N SER A 30 -32.44 8.70 10.27
CA SER A 30 -33.45 8.25 11.25
C SER A 30 -34.66 7.55 10.65
N GLN A 31 -34.97 7.80 9.39
CA GLN A 31 -36.05 7.12 8.66
C GLN A 31 -35.58 5.79 8.04
N LEU A 32 -34.28 5.67 7.76
CA LEU A 32 -33.65 4.52 7.11
C LEU A 32 -33.06 3.52 8.11
N ALA A 33 -32.68 3.98 9.29
CA ALA A 33 -31.96 3.19 10.26
C ALA A 33 -32.35 3.55 11.72
N LYS A 34 -32.07 2.65 12.63
CA LYS A 34 -32.27 2.85 14.08
C LYS A 34 -30.94 2.67 14.80
N ARG A 35 -30.70 3.45 15.85
CA ARG A 35 -29.56 3.24 16.73
C ARG A 35 -29.68 1.91 17.45
N SER A 36 -28.60 1.14 17.51
CA SER A 36 -28.45 -0.03 18.36
C SER A 36 -27.77 0.42 19.65
N THR A 37 -28.48 0.27 20.79
CA THR A 37 -28.00 0.66 22.13
C THR A 37 -27.95 -0.54 23.09
N GLN A 38 -28.10 -1.74 22.54
CA GLN A 38 -28.02 -2.98 23.31
C GLN A 38 -26.61 -3.12 23.91
N LYS A 39 -26.53 -3.32 25.20
CA LYS A 39 -25.28 -3.52 25.93
C LYS A 39 -25.04 -5.00 26.20
N ASN A 40 -23.77 -5.35 26.35
CA ASN A 40 -23.31 -6.69 26.73
C ASN A 40 -23.50 -6.97 28.25
N ASN A 41 -24.66 -6.69 28.76
CA ASN A 41 -24.95 -6.68 30.21
C ASN A 41 -24.63 -7.98 30.94
N ARG A 42 -24.59 -9.13 30.24
CA ARG A 42 -24.24 -10.43 30.78
C ARG A 42 -22.79 -10.83 30.59
N GLY A 43 -22.01 -10.01 29.91
CA GLY A 43 -20.60 -10.31 29.60
C GLY A 43 -20.39 -11.54 28.70
N GLU A 44 -21.44 -11.98 27.96
CA GLU A 44 -21.41 -13.20 27.16
C GLU A 44 -20.53 -13.07 25.90
N LEU A 45 -20.35 -11.83 25.39
CA LEU A 45 -19.56 -11.56 24.21
C LEU A 45 -18.19 -11.01 24.61
N ASN A 46 -17.13 -11.66 24.10
CA ASN A 46 -15.74 -11.33 24.40
C ASN A 46 -14.96 -10.83 23.15
N SER A 47 -15.52 -10.92 21.95
CA SER A 47 -14.90 -10.41 20.73
C SER A 47 -15.08 -8.89 20.67
N VAL A 48 -13.98 -8.17 20.87
CA VAL A 48 -13.97 -6.70 20.81
C VAL A 48 -13.63 -6.24 19.41
N LEU A 49 -14.56 -5.51 18.79
CA LEU A 49 -14.38 -4.94 17.46
C LEU A 49 -14.04 -3.45 17.56
N THR A 50 -13.32 -2.95 16.58
CA THR A 50 -13.01 -1.53 16.41
C THR A 50 -13.30 -1.09 14.97
N ASN A 51 -13.53 0.23 14.77
CA ASN A 51 -13.74 0.80 13.43
C ASN A 51 -12.52 1.62 13.03
N SER A 52 -11.70 1.06 12.15
CA SER A 52 -10.54 1.70 11.55
C SER A 52 -10.93 2.56 10.34
N ALA A 53 -10.26 3.71 10.16
CA ALA A 53 -10.44 4.53 8.97
C ALA A 53 -9.94 3.85 7.68
N GLU A 54 -9.01 2.92 7.80
CA GLU A 54 -8.40 2.22 6.67
C GLU A 54 -9.09 0.89 6.37
N PHE A 55 -9.34 0.09 7.39
CA PHE A 55 -9.81 -1.29 7.23
C PHE A 55 -11.31 -1.47 7.56
N GLY A 56 -11.98 -0.39 8.00
CA GLY A 56 -13.36 -0.49 8.49
C GLY A 56 -13.45 -1.24 9.82
N VAL A 57 -14.51 -2.02 10.01
CA VAL A 57 -14.68 -2.84 11.22
C VAL A 57 -13.72 -4.02 11.18
N VAL A 58 -12.89 -4.16 12.22
CA VAL A 58 -11.89 -5.22 12.40
C VAL A 58 -11.91 -5.73 13.84
N ASP A 59 -11.41 -6.95 14.07
CA ASP A 59 -11.14 -7.43 15.42
C ASP A 59 -10.03 -6.57 16.04
N GLN A 60 -10.20 -6.17 17.30
CA GLN A 60 -9.26 -5.27 17.96
C GLN A 60 -7.89 -5.93 18.16
N ARG A 61 -7.84 -7.25 18.37
CA ARG A 61 -6.59 -7.99 18.54
C ARG A 61 -5.76 -8.08 17.28
N ASP A 62 -6.45 -8.20 16.12
CA ASP A 62 -5.77 -8.24 14.82
C ASP A 62 -5.22 -6.86 14.41
N TYR A 63 -5.78 -5.79 14.99
CA TYR A 63 -5.43 -4.41 14.62
C TYR A 63 -4.38 -3.77 15.54
N PHE A 64 -4.36 -4.17 16.82
CA PHE A 64 -3.41 -3.65 17.82
C PHE A 64 -2.59 -4.80 18.40
N ASP A 65 -1.26 -4.63 18.45
CA ASP A 65 -0.34 -5.59 19.09
C ASP A 65 -0.53 -5.76 20.61
N LYS A 66 -1.51 -5.07 21.20
CA LYS A 66 -1.84 -5.08 22.65
C LYS A 66 -3.34 -5.16 22.85
N ASP A 67 -3.78 -5.97 23.82
CA ASP A 67 -5.13 -5.95 24.35
C ASP A 67 -5.42 -4.58 25.01
N ILE A 68 -6.14 -3.69 24.29
CA ILE A 68 -6.52 -2.37 24.82
C ILE A 68 -7.74 -2.50 25.76
N ALA A 69 -8.60 -3.50 25.53
CA ALA A 69 -9.72 -3.81 26.41
C ALA A 69 -9.27 -4.87 27.43
N THR A 70 -9.09 -4.49 28.67
CA THR A 70 -8.93 -5.45 29.78
C THR A 70 -10.19 -6.33 29.89
N GLN A 71 -10.02 -7.64 30.02
CA GLN A 71 -11.07 -8.67 30.07
C GLN A 71 -12.12 -8.47 31.21
N GLY A 72 -12.13 -7.38 31.93
CA GLY A 72 -12.97 -7.17 33.09
C GLY A 72 -14.10 -6.13 32.96
N ASN A 73 -14.26 -5.44 31.82
CA ASN A 73 -15.24 -4.34 31.74
C ASN A 73 -15.92 -4.19 30.37
N LEU A 74 -16.43 -5.30 29.82
CA LEU A 74 -17.14 -5.30 28.53
C LEU A 74 -18.67 -5.17 28.69
N GLU A 75 -19.20 -5.17 29.92
CA GLU A 75 -20.65 -5.08 30.21
C GLU A 75 -21.27 -3.76 29.72
N GLY A 76 -20.49 -2.68 29.76
CA GLY A 76 -20.90 -1.37 29.24
C GLY A 76 -20.82 -1.20 27.71
N TYR A 77 -20.19 -2.16 27.00
CA TYR A 77 -19.99 -2.08 25.56
C TYR A 77 -21.28 -2.36 24.79
N PHE A 78 -21.42 -1.73 23.63
CA PHE A 78 -22.54 -2.00 22.74
C PHE A 78 -22.35 -3.32 22.00
N VAL A 79 -23.42 -4.11 21.91
CA VAL A 79 -23.46 -5.28 21.02
C VAL A 79 -23.62 -4.79 19.59
N ILE A 80 -22.78 -5.30 18.73
CA ILE A 80 -22.82 -5.06 17.28
C ILE A 80 -22.99 -6.39 16.56
N GLU A 81 -23.97 -6.48 15.67
CA GLU A 81 -24.21 -7.67 14.86
C GLU A 81 -23.63 -7.50 13.46
N LYS A 82 -23.45 -8.61 12.76
CA LYS A 82 -23.08 -8.57 11.35
C LYS A 82 -24.17 -7.85 10.55
N GLY A 83 -23.77 -6.87 9.73
CA GLY A 83 -24.67 -6.00 8.97
C GLY A 83 -24.96 -4.65 9.63
N ASP A 84 -24.63 -4.46 10.90
CA ASP A 84 -24.71 -3.16 11.58
C ASP A 84 -23.67 -2.20 11.05
N TYR A 85 -23.95 -0.91 11.23
CA TYR A 85 -23.05 0.18 10.90
C TYR A 85 -22.48 0.83 12.15
N VAL A 86 -21.26 1.31 12.04
CA VAL A 86 -20.52 1.94 13.16
C VAL A 86 -19.93 3.26 12.71
N TYR A 87 -20.23 4.31 13.43
CA TYR A 87 -19.52 5.58 13.34
C TYR A 87 -18.51 5.69 14.46
N ASN A 88 -17.25 5.94 14.11
CA ASN A 88 -16.18 6.28 15.04
C ASN A 88 -15.90 7.79 14.96
N PRO A 89 -16.12 8.57 16.03
CA PRO A 89 -15.93 10.02 15.99
C PRO A 89 -14.47 10.46 15.90
N ARG A 90 -13.51 9.54 15.94
CA ARG A 90 -12.08 9.87 15.92
C ARG A 90 -11.63 10.36 14.55
N ILE A 91 -11.00 11.54 14.52
CA ILE A 91 -10.51 12.19 13.32
C ILE A 91 -9.12 11.65 12.94
N SER A 92 -8.91 11.46 11.65
CA SER A 92 -7.60 11.15 11.06
C SER A 92 -7.45 11.79 9.69
N LYS A 93 -6.23 11.75 9.12
CA LYS A 93 -6.01 12.21 7.73
C LYS A 93 -6.90 11.48 6.72
N MET A 94 -7.20 10.20 6.95
CA MET A 94 -8.03 9.38 6.08
C MET A 94 -9.53 9.57 6.34
N ALA A 95 -9.92 9.97 7.54
CA ALA A 95 -11.30 10.19 7.94
C ALA A 95 -11.42 11.51 8.71
N PRO A 96 -11.50 12.65 8.01
CA PRO A 96 -11.50 13.98 8.63
C PRO A 96 -12.75 14.32 9.46
N VAL A 97 -13.81 13.52 9.34
CA VAL A 97 -15.03 13.62 10.18
C VAL A 97 -15.32 12.30 10.93
N GLY A 98 -14.33 11.41 11.00
CA GLY A 98 -14.49 10.04 11.51
C GLY A 98 -15.06 9.08 10.46
N PRO A 99 -14.75 7.78 10.52
CA PRO A 99 -15.25 6.80 9.56
C PRO A 99 -16.61 6.24 9.95
N ILE A 100 -17.46 5.95 8.95
CA ILE A 100 -18.64 5.08 9.06
C ILE A 100 -18.37 3.81 8.27
N SER A 101 -18.52 2.64 8.91
CA SER A 101 -18.29 1.35 8.28
C SER A 101 -19.36 0.33 8.64
N LYS A 102 -19.66 -0.58 7.70
CA LYS A 102 -20.52 -1.74 7.92
C LYS A 102 -19.72 -2.86 8.58
N ASN A 103 -20.29 -3.52 9.57
CA ASN A 103 -19.72 -4.72 10.18
C ASN A 103 -19.96 -5.93 9.27
N ASN A 104 -18.93 -6.37 8.58
CA ASN A 104 -18.97 -7.55 7.71
C ASN A 104 -18.35 -8.80 8.36
N ILE A 105 -17.85 -8.69 9.61
CA ILE A 105 -17.11 -9.76 10.28
C ILE A 105 -18.06 -10.71 10.99
N ALA A 106 -18.45 -10.36 12.21
CA ALA A 106 -19.24 -11.20 13.10
C ALA A 106 -19.92 -10.36 14.19
N THR A 107 -20.76 -11.01 15.00
CA THR A 107 -21.28 -10.40 16.22
C THR A 107 -20.15 -10.24 17.23
N GLY A 108 -20.10 -9.07 17.87
CA GLY A 108 -19.10 -8.73 18.88
C GLY A 108 -19.54 -7.53 19.72
N VAL A 109 -18.58 -6.91 20.40
CA VAL A 109 -18.84 -5.73 21.23
C VAL A 109 -17.95 -4.57 20.79
N MET A 110 -18.48 -3.35 20.96
CA MET A 110 -17.79 -2.11 20.65
C MET A 110 -17.85 -1.10 21.80
N SER A 111 -16.79 -0.28 21.88
CA SER A 111 -16.72 0.81 22.84
C SER A 111 -17.95 1.71 22.75
N PRO A 112 -18.53 2.15 23.90
CA PRO A 112 -19.66 3.09 23.93
C PRO A 112 -19.34 4.48 23.36
N LEU A 113 -18.10 4.74 23.02
CA LEU A 113 -17.68 5.95 22.30
C LEU A 113 -18.13 5.96 20.83
N TYR A 114 -18.48 4.81 20.28
CA TYR A 114 -18.96 4.67 18.91
C TYR A 114 -20.48 4.79 18.83
N THR A 115 -20.99 5.20 17.69
CA THR A 115 -22.43 5.14 17.41
C THR A 115 -22.72 3.93 16.54
N VAL A 116 -23.43 2.96 17.08
CA VAL A 116 -23.90 1.76 16.36
C VAL A 116 -25.31 1.99 15.87
N PHE A 117 -25.58 1.66 14.60
CA PHE A 117 -26.93 1.78 14.02
C PHE A 117 -27.17 0.68 12.99
N ARG A 118 -28.44 0.33 12.81
CA ARG A 118 -28.90 -0.74 11.93
C ARG A 118 -29.90 -0.20 10.93
N PHE A 119 -29.67 -0.44 9.65
CA PHE A 119 -30.66 -0.11 8.62
C PHE A 119 -31.90 -1.00 8.72
N ASN A 120 -33.06 -0.43 8.42
CA ASN A 120 -34.33 -1.16 8.42
C ASN A 120 -34.40 -2.20 7.30
N ASN A 121 -33.67 -1.99 6.19
CA ASN A 121 -33.53 -2.90 5.08
C ASN A 121 -32.20 -3.64 5.13
N SER A 122 -32.20 -4.95 4.95
CA SER A 122 -30.99 -5.77 4.88
C SER A 122 -30.14 -5.52 3.63
N HIS A 123 -30.77 -5.11 2.52
CA HIS A 123 -30.10 -4.72 1.27
C HIS A 123 -29.60 -3.28 1.38
N ASN A 124 -28.56 -3.07 2.17
CA ASN A 124 -28.05 -1.73 2.50
C ASN A 124 -26.58 -1.50 2.13
N ASP A 125 -25.96 -2.39 1.35
CA ASP A 125 -24.56 -2.29 0.92
C ASP A 125 -24.27 -1.02 0.11
N PHE A 126 -25.27 -0.45 -0.55
CA PHE A 126 -25.20 0.85 -1.19
C PHE A 126 -24.69 1.94 -0.24
N PHE A 127 -25.22 1.98 1.00
CA PHE A 127 -24.79 2.96 2.00
C PHE A 127 -23.36 2.68 2.51
N ALA A 128 -22.92 1.42 2.53
CA ALA A 128 -21.52 1.11 2.86
C ALA A 128 -20.53 1.73 1.86
N TYR A 129 -20.92 1.84 0.59
CA TYR A 129 -20.14 2.55 -0.42
C TYR A 129 -20.33 4.06 -0.35
N TYR A 130 -21.55 4.55 -0.12
CA TYR A 130 -21.79 5.98 0.07
C TYR A 130 -20.94 6.56 1.19
N PHE A 131 -20.87 5.91 2.36
CA PHE A 131 -20.08 6.38 3.50
C PHE A 131 -18.56 6.36 3.25
N LYS A 132 -18.08 5.69 2.22
CA LYS A 132 -16.68 5.80 1.74
C LYS A 132 -16.44 7.02 0.84
N THR A 133 -17.50 7.75 0.45
CA THR A 133 -17.39 9.04 -0.27
C THR A 133 -17.31 10.20 0.70
N THR A 134 -17.14 11.42 0.16
CA THR A 134 -17.15 12.65 0.97
C THR A 134 -18.51 13.33 1.04
N GLY A 135 -19.54 12.78 0.42
CA GLY A 135 -20.86 13.41 0.25
C GLY A 135 -21.60 13.74 1.56
N TRP A 136 -21.26 13.08 2.67
CA TRP A 136 -21.85 13.33 4.00
C TRP A 136 -20.94 14.18 4.91
N HIS A 137 -19.70 14.47 4.49
CA HIS A 137 -18.71 15.15 5.33
C HIS A 137 -19.09 16.60 5.64
N GLN A 138 -19.71 17.30 4.69
CA GLN A 138 -20.13 18.69 4.87
C GLN A 138 -21.18 18.79 5.97
N TYR A 139 -22.22 17.95 5.92
CA TYR A 139 -23.23 17.88 6.96
C TYR A 139 -22.60 17.69 8.34
N MET A 140 -21.68 16.72 8.47
CA MET A 140 -20.97 16.47 9.73
C MET A 140 -20.19 17.67 10.23
N ARG A 141 -19.53 18.43 9.33
CA ARG A 141 -18.80 19.64 9.72
C ARG A 141 -19.72 20.78 10.18
N GLN A 142 -20.88 20.90 9.58
CA GLN A 142 -21.85 21.97 9.90
C GLN A 142 -22.58 21.69 11.22
N THR A 143 -22.89 20.42 11.52
CA THR A 143 -23.66 20.02 12.70
C THR A 143 -22.82 19.63 13.90
N SER A 144 -21.49 19.46 13.71
CA SER A 144 -20.60 19.08 14.80
C SER A 144 -19.87 20.29 15.38
N SER A 145 -19.54 20.21 16.66
CA SER A 145 -18.55 21.07 17.30
C SER A 145 -17.23 20.31 17.49
N THR A 146 -16.13 21.05 17.55
CA THR A 146 -14.86 20.46 17.97
C THR A 146 -14.97 20.15 19.46
N GLY A 147 -14.94 18.87 19.84
CA GLY A 147 -14.97 18.47 21.23
C GLY A 147 -13.73 18.99 21.99
N ALA A 148 -13.78 18.97 23.33
CA ALA A 148 -12.68 19.37 24.22
C ALA A 148 -11.35 18.63 23.93
N ARG A 149 -11.41 17.51 23.25
CA ARG A 149 -10.26 16.80 22.64
C ARG A 149 -10.30 17.05 21.14
N HIS A 150 -9.34 17.79 20.62
CA HIS A 150 -9.25 18.14 19.20
C HIS A 150 -9.13 16.96 18.23
N ASP A 151 -9.11 15.71 18.70
CA ASP A 151 -9.00 14.47 17.95
C ASP A 151 -10.36 13.80 17.63
N ARG A 152 -11.49 14.42 18.04
CA ARG A 152 -12.83 13.84 17.88
C ARG A 152 -13.88 14.85 17.45
N VAL A 153 -14.79 14.38 16.62
CA VAL A 153 -16.03 15.08 16.27
C VAL A 153 -17.04 14.93 17.41
N ALA A 154 -17.57 16.05 17.91
CA ALA A 154 -18.68 16.05 18.86
C ALA A 154 -19.98 16.36 18.09
N VAL A 155 -20.83 15.35 17.92
CA VAL A 155 -22.14 15.43 17.29
C VAL A 155 -23.16 14.81 18.22
N THR A 156 -24.34 15.45 18.35
CA THR A 156 -25.41 14.84 19.14
C THR A 156 -25.99 13.63 18.39
N ASN A 157 -26.59 12.71 19.15
CA ASN A 157 -27.25 11.56 18.51
C ASN A 157 -28.40 11.97 17.58
N GLY A 158 -29.13 13.03 17.95
CA GLY A 158 -30.20 13.60 17.11
C GLY A 158 -29.67 14.12 15.79
N ASP A 159 -28.62 14.95 15.85
CA ASP A 159 -28.00 15.51 14.66
C ASP A 159 -27.37 14.41 13.79
N PHE A 160 -26.70 13.42 14.40
CA PHE A 160 -26.16 12.28 13.65
C PHE A 160 -27.26 11.52 12.89
N MET A 161 -28.37 11.23 13.55
CA MET A 161 -29.50 10.52 12.94
C MET A 161 -30.33 11.37 11.97
N ALA A 162 -30.22 12.70 12.03
CA ALA A 162 -30.83 13.62 11.07
C ALA A 162 -30.01 13.77 9.77
N MET A 163 -28.83 13.13 9.68
CA MET A 163 -27.96 13.20 8.49
C MET A 163 -28.73 12.84 7.22
N PRO A 164 -28.72 13.75 6.20
CA PRO A 164 -29.41 13.50 4.94
C PRO A 164 -28.62 12.48 4.09
N LEU A 165 -29.28 11.43 3.66
CA LEU A 165 -28.70 10.40 2.79
C LEU A 165 -29.38 10.41 1.41
N PRO A 166 -28.63 10.27 0.32
CA PRO A 166 -29.20 10.11 -1.00
C PRO A 166 -29.81 8.71 -1.15
N VAL A 167 -31.03 8.66 -1.63
CA VAL A 167 -31.82 7.43 -1.81
C VAL A 167 -32.40 7.41 -3.20
N THR A 168 -32.25 6.29 -3.88
CA THR A 168 -32.86 6.00 -5.18
C THR A 168 -33.66 4.70 -5.13
N LEU A 169 -34.19 4.26 -6.26
CA LEU A 169 -34.87 2.98 -6.38
C LEU A 169 -34.01 1.82 -5.82
N LEU A 170 -34.65 0.87 -5.15
CA LEU A 170 -33.92 -0.25 -4.52
C LEU A 170 -33.09 -1.04 -5.53
N GLU A 171 -33.62 -1.23 -6.74
CA GLU A 171 -32.95 -1.92 -7.84
C GLU A 171 -31.70 -1.17 -8.30
N GLU A 172 -31.71 0.16 -8.30
CA GLU A 172 -30.55 0.99 -8.64
C GLU A 172 -29.52 0.93 -7.52
N GLN A 173 -29.96 1.03 -6.25
CA GLN A 173 -29.08 0.86 -5.10
C GLN A 173 -28.35 -0.50 -5.15
N GLN A 174 -29.08 -1.58 -5.40
CA GLN A 174 -28.53 -2.91 -5.52
C GLN A 174 -27.54 -3.00 -6.68
N LYS A 175 -27.88 -2.47 -7.86
CA LYS A 175 -27.00 -2.47 -9.04
C LYS A 175 -25.68 -1.75 -8.77
N ILE A 176 -25.71 -0.60 -8.09
CA ILE A 176 -24.52 0.15 -7.71
C ILE A 176 -23.67 -0.67 -6.70
N ALA A 177 -24.32 -1.24 -5.68
CA ALA A 177 -23.64 -2.07 -4.68
C ALA A 177 -22.98 -3.30 -5.30
N ASP A 178 -23.67 -4.01 -6.20
CA ASP A 178 -23.16 -5.20 -6.89
C ASP A 178 -21.98 -4.87 -7.80
N CYS A 179 -22.07 -3.76 -8.56
CA CYS A 179 -20.97 -3.28 -9.40
C CYS A 179 -19.70 -3.00 -8.57
N LEU A 180 -19.83 -2.25 -7.48
CA LEU A 180 -18.69 -1.89 -6.63
C LEU A 180 -18.16 -3.09 -5.84
N SER A 181 -19.02 -4.00 -5.40
CA SER A 181 -18.65 -5.25 -4.73
C SER A 181 -17.89 -6.19 -5.66
N SER A 182 -18.36 -6.34 -6.91
CA SER A 182 -17.66 -7.14 -7.92
C SER A 182 -16.24 -6.59 -8.18
N LEU A 183 -16.09 -5.28 -8.18
CA LEU A 183 -14.79 -4.63 -8.34
C LEU A 183 -13.90 -4.82 -7.10
N ASP A 184 -14.46 -4.81 -5.87
CA ASP A 184 -13.72 -5.14 -4.65
C ASP A 184 -13.22 -6.59 -4.67
N ASN A 185 -14.05 -7.53 -5.08
CA ASN A 185 -13.67 -8.92 -5.24
C ASN A 185 -12.54 -9.08 -6.26
N LEU A 186 -12.63 -8.41 -7.41
CA LEU A 186 -11.58 -8.42 -8.42
C LEU A 186 -10.26 -7.86 -7.87
N ILE A 187 -10.30 -6.70 -7.18
CA ILE A 187 -9.11 -6.10 -6.56
C ILE A 187 -8.47 -7.07 -5.55
N THR A 188 -9.30 -7.74 -4.75
CA THR A 188 -8.83 -8.71 -3.74
C THR A 188 -8.13 -9.90 -4.41
N LEU A 189 -8.73 -10.50 -5.44
CA LEU A 189 -8.15 -11.63 -6.18
C LEU A 189 -6.84 -11.24 -6.87
N GLU A 190 -6.78 -10.07 -7.49
CA GLU A 190 -5.56 -9.59 -8.15
C GLU A 190 -4.46 -9.23 -7.13
N ALA A 191 -4.82 -8.76 -5.94
CA ALA A 191 -3.86 -8.53 -4.84
C ALA A 191 -3.33 -9.86 -4.26
N GLN A 192 -4.18 -10.88 -4.12
CA GLN A 192 -3.75 -12.23 -3.72
C GLN A 192 -2.79 -12.83 -4.75
N LYS A 193 -3.08 -12.69 -6.05
CA LYS A 193 -2.18 -13.10 -7.13
C LYS A 193 -0.82 -12.39 -7.05
N LEU A 194 -0.81 -11.09 -6.76
CA LEU A 194 0.43 -10.33 -6.54
C LEU A 194 1.24 -10.89 -5.37
N GLY A 195 0.57 -11.21 -4.26
CA GLY A 195 1.19 -11.84 -3.08
C GLY A 195 1.80 -13.20 -3.43
N ALA A 196 1.07 -14.04 -4.16
CA ALA A 196 1.54 -15.36 -4.59
C ALA A 196 2.77 -15.27 -5.51
N LEU A 197 2.80 -14.32 -6.47
CA LEU A 197 3.96 -14.09 -7.34
C LEU A 197 5.20 -13.67 -6.54
N LYS A 198 5.06 -12.77 -5.55
CA LYS A 198 6.16 -12.36 -4.67
C LYS A 198 6.69 -13.52 -3.83
N THR A 199 5.80 -14.35 -3.28
CA THR A 199 6.18 -15.55 -2.52
C THR A 199 6.88 -16.57 -3.42
N HIS A 200 6.39 -16.76 -4.63
CA HIS A 200 7.01 -17.64 -5.62
C HIS A 200 8.44 -17.17 -5.98
N LYS A 201 8.64 -15.86 -6.26
CA LYS A 201 9.98 -15.28 -6.50
C LYS A 201 10.92 -15.56 -5.33
N LYS A 202 10.45 -15.31 -4.08
CA LYS A 202 11.25 -15.59 -2.89
C LYS A 202 11.67 -17.06 -2.81
N GLY A 203 10.73 -17.98 -3.07
CA GLY A 203 11.01 -19.41 -3.08
C GLY A 203 11.98 -19.83 -4.18
N LEU A 204 11.85 -19.26 -5.39
CA LEU A 204 12.80 -19.50 -6.48
C LEU A 204 14.21 -18.99 -6.15
N MET A 205 14.32 -17.78 -5.58
CA MET A 205 15.62 -17.26 -5.15
C MET A 205 16.30 -18.18 -4.12
N GLN A 206 15.56 -18.75 -3.18
CA GLN A 206 16.10 -19.70 -2.20
C GLN A 206 16.54 -21.04 -2.80
N GLN A 207 16.03 -21.39 -3.98
CA GLN A 207 16.32 -22.68 -4.64
C GLN A 207 17.35 -22.56 -5.76
N LEU A 208 17.34 -21.44 -6.51
CA LEU A 208 18.25 -21.19 -7.64
C LEU A 208 19.65 -20.75 -7.21
N PHE A 209 19.81 -20.34 -5.95
CA PHE A 209 21.12 -20.01 -5.38
C PHE A 209 21.52 -21.06 -4.33
N PRO A 210 22.81 -21.38 -4.20
CA PRO A 210 23.30 -22.23 -3.14
C PRO A 210 23.00 -21.64 -1.75
N ALA A 211 22.75 -22.50 -0.76
CA ALA A 211 22.71 -22.08 0.63
C ALA A 211 24.10 -21.70 1.16
N GLU A 212 24.15 -21.01 2.31
CA GLU A 212 25.41 -20.62 2.96
C GLU A 212 26.35 -21.84 3.12
N GLY A 213 27.56 -21.75 2.58
CA GLY A 213 28.55 -22.82 2.59
C GLY A 213 28.38 -23.89 1.50
N GLU A 214 27.34 -23.82 0.68
CA GLU A 214 27.14 -24.74 -0.45
C GLU A 214 27.62 -24.10 -1.78
N THR A 215 27.99 -24.94 -2.75
CA THR A 215 28.39 -24.53 -4.12
C THR A 215 27.47 -25.04 -5.20
N VAL A 216 26.38 -25.72 -4.81
CA VAL A 216 25.39 -26.26 -5.76
C VAL A 216 23.99 -25.86 -5.27
N PRO A 217 23.18 -25.18 -6.10
CA PRO A 217 21.81 -24.81 -5.74
C PRO A 217 20.89 -26.05 -5.71
N ARG A 218 19.83 -25.98 -4.93
CA ARG A 218 18.82 -27.07 -4.81
C ARG A 218 18.02 -27.29 -6.10
N MET A 219 17.78 -26.20 -6.82
CA MET A 219 17.13 -26.23 -8.14
C MET A 219 18.12 -25.66 -9.16
N ARG A 220 18.30 -26.37 -10.26
CA ARG A 220 19.24 -25.98 -11.30
C ARG A 220 18.68 -26.32 -12.66
N PHE A 221 19.00 -25.54 -13.66
CA PHE A 221 18.68 -25.85 -15.04
C PHE A 221 19.46 -27.11 -15.50
N PRO A 222 18.83 -28.07 -16.17
CA PRO A 222 19.42 -29.40 -16.43
C PRO A 222 20.71 -29.40 -17.25
N GLU A 223 20.90 -28.36 -18.05
CA GLU A 223 22.07 -28.17 -18.90
C GLU A 223 23.35 -27.84 -18.14
N PHE A 224 23.26 -27.31 -16.91
CA PHE A 224 24.42 -26.90 -16.10
C PHE A 224 24.74 -27.94 -15.03
N ARG A 225 26.01 -28.36 -14.98
CA ARG A 225 26.47 -29.42 -14.02
C ARG A 225 27.70 -29.03 -13.22
N ASP A 226 28.49 -28.06 -13.69
CA ASP A 226 29.73 -27.69 -13.06
C ASP A 226 29.49 -26.99 -11.72
N ALA A 227 30.28 -27.30 -10.69
CA ALA A 227 30.17 -26.66 -9.39
C ALA A 227 30.46 -25.16 -9.51
N TRP A 228 29.69 -24.34 -8.78
CA TRP A 228 29.95 -22.92 -8.70
C TRP A 228 31.25 -22.65 -7.98
N GLN A 229 32.00 -21.65 -8.44
CA GLN A 229 33.26 -21.24 -7.83
C GLN A 229 33.00 -20.18 -6.76
N ILE A 230 33.57 -20.35 -5.57
CA ILE A 230 33.57 -19.29 -4.56
C ILE A 230 34.59 -18.24 -4.98
N ARG A 231 34.12 -16.99 -5.11
CA ARG A 231 34.96 -15.85 -5.49
C ARG A 231 34.65 -14.66 -4.60
N LYS A 232 35.70 -13.94 -4.20
CA LYS A 232 35.53 -12.67 -3.49
C LYS A 232 34.91 -11.61 -4.40
N LEU A 233 34.09 -10.76 -3.82
CA LEU A 233 33.42 -9.69 -4.58
C LEU A 233 34.45 -8.74 -5.24
N GLU A 234 35.63 -8.54 -4.63
CA GLU A 234 36.73 -7.77 -5.24
C GLU A 234 37.38 -8.43 -6.47
N GLU A 235 37.23 -9.74 -6.64
CA GLU A 235 37.72 -10.45 -7.82
C GLU A 235 36.79 -10.37 -9.02
N ILE A 236 35.52 -10.05 -8.77
CA ILE A 236 34.46 -10.03 -9.78
C ILE A 236 33.91 -8.65 -10.07
N ALA A 237 34.32 -7.62 -9.34
CA ALA A 237 33.88 -6.25 -9.58
C ALA A 237 34.93 -5.20 -9.21
N ASP A 238 35.05 -4.15 -10.01
CA ASP A 238 35.71 -2.91 -9.63
C ASP A 238 34.78 -2.05 -8.78
N PHE A 239 35.35 -1.38 -7.75
CA PHE A 239 34.59 -0.58 -6.80
C PHE A 239 34.81 0.91 -7.02
N PHE A 240 33.71 1.64 -7.12
CA PHE A 240 33.68 3.09 -7.20
C PHE A 240 32.70 3.65 -6.15
N LYS A 241 32.73 4.96 -5.98
CA LYS A 241 31.77 5.67 -5.16
C LYS A 241 30.99 6.66 -6.04
N GLY A 242 29.69 6.72 -5.87
CA GLY A 242 28.89 7.76 -6.49
C GLY A 242 29.33 9.16 -6.04
N LYS A 243 28.92 10.21 -6.74
CA LYS A 243 29.40 11.57 -6.49
C LYS A 243 28.27 12.58 -6.62
N GLY A 244 28.28 13.59 -5.74
CA GLY A 244 27.34 14.71 -5.81
C GLY A 244 25.89 14.32 -5.55
N ILE A 245 24.95 15.11 -6.00
CA ILE A 245 23.49 14.98 -6.01
C ILE A 245 22.87 14.90 -4.62
N SER A 246 22.62 16.05 -4.06
CA SER A 246 21.77 16.23 -2.88
C SER A 246 20.28 16.23 -3.26
N LYS A 247 19.40 16.28 -2.28
CA LYS A 247 17.95 16.44 -2.51
C LYS A 247 17.61 17.77 -3.20
N ALA A 248 18.39 18.82 -2.95
CA ALA A 248 18.21 20.14 -3.56
C ALA A 248 18.59 20.19 -5.04
N ASP A 249 19.42 19.24 -5.52
CA ASP A 249 19.87 19.18 -6.90
C ASP A 249 18.89 18.43 -7.83
N ILE A 250 17.78 17.92 -7.28
CA ILE A 250 16.75 17.25 -8.06
C ILE A 250 15.84 18.26 -8.72
N ASP A 251 15.78 18.16 -10.06
CA ASP A 251 14.92 18.97 -10.92
C ASP A 251 14.14 18.03 -11.87
N PRO A 252 12.79 17.98 -11.79
CA PRO A 252 11.99 17.17 -12.72
C PRO A 252 12.24 17.49 -14.20
N GLN A 253 12.70 18.70 -14.50
CA GLN A 253 13.04 19.16 -15.86
C GLN A 253 14.54 19.04 -16.17
N GLY A 254 15.30 18.46 -15.25
CA GLY A 254 16.75 18.28 -15.41
C GLY A 254 17.10 17.45 -16.63
N GLN A 255 18.28 17.69 -17.18
CA GLN A 255 18.73 17.02 -18.43
C GLN A 255 19.33 15.64 -18.14
N THR A 256 20.06 15.47 -17.03
CA THR A 256 20.76 14.23 -16.69
C THR A 256 19.89 13.36 -15.79
N PRO A 257 19.57 12.10 -16.17
CA PRO A 257 18.91 11.16 -15.26
C PRO A 257 19.84 10.84 -14.10
N CYS A 258 19.28 10.70 -12.87
CA CYS A 258 20.10 10.48 -11.68
C CYS A 258 19.41 9.55 -10.67
N ILE A 259 20.22 8.87 -9.85
CA ILE A 259 19.79 7.97 -8.79
C ILE A 259 20.48 8.38 -7.50
N ARG A 260 19.70 8.59 -6.43
CA ARG A 260 20.19 8.78 -5.08
C ARG A 260 19.99 7.52 -4.24
N TYR A 261 20.80 7.31 -3.20
CA TYR A 261 20.72 6.11 -2.36
C TYR A 261 19.33 5.88 -1.77
N GLY A 262 18.62 6.94 -1.38
CA GLY A 262 17.27 6.84 -0.80
C GLY A 262 16.23 6.24 -1.75
N GLU A 263 16.40 6.42 -3.06
CA GLU A 263 15.48 5.88 -4.08
C GLU A 263 15.61 4.35 -4.23
N LEU A 264 16.72 3.76 -3.79
CA LEU A 264 16.85 2.31 -3.74
C LEU A 264 15.90 1.68 -2.71
N TYR A 265 15.43 2.45 -1.72
CA TYR A 265 14.49 1.96 -0.72
C TYR A 265 13.03 2.09 -1.14
N THR A 266 12.71 3.02 -2.05
CA THR A 266 11.32 3.40 -2.38
C THR A 266 10.93 3.09 -3.81
N GLU A 267 11.83 3.29 -4.78
CA GLU A 267 11.50 3.30 -6.21
C GLU A 267 12.03 2.08 -6.97
N TYR A 268 13.20 1.54 -6.55
CA TYR A 268 13.91 0.55 -7.35
C TYR A 268 13.98 -0.81 -6.67
N ASN A 269 13.94 -1.85 -7.51
CA ASN A 269 14.20 -3.23 -7.14
C ASN A 269 15.55 -3.68 -7.68
N GLU A 270 15.75 -4.97 -7.93
CA GLU A 270 17.02 -5.55 -8.36
C GLU A 270 17.47 -5.11 -9.74
N SER A 271 16.56 -4.63 -10.59
CA SER A 271 16.84 -4.15 -11.94
C SER A 271 16.31 -2.74 -12.16
N ILE A 272 17.17 -1.81 -12.58
CA ILE A 272 16.81 -0.43 -12.92
C ILE A 272 16.81 -0.27 -14.43
N LYS A 273 15.63 -0.36 -15.04
CA LYS A 273 15.38 -0.19 -16.48
C LYS A 273 14.95 1.24 -16.84
N ASN A 274 14.43 2.00 -15.86
CA ASN A 274 13.97 3.39 -16.00
C ASN A 274 14.41 4.21 -14.80
N VAL A 275 14.68 5.49 -15.00
CA VAL A 275 15.11 6.42 -13.94
C VAL A 275 14.10 7.55 -13.82
N PHE A 276 13.66 7.82 -12.61
CA PHE A 276 12.58 8.77 -12.32
C PHE A 276 13.09 10.18 -11.99
N SER A 277 14.24 10.27 -11.31
CA SER A 277 14.84 11.55 -10.92
C SER A 277 15.78 12.09 -11.97
N ARG A 278 15.86 13.42 -12.03
CA ARG A 278 16.75 14.13 -12.96
C ARG A 278 17.46 15.28 -12.25
N THR A 279 18.57 15.75 -12.81
CA THR A 279 19.37 16.87 -12.28
C THR A 279 19.93 17.74 -13.41
N ASN A 280 20.23 19.01 -13.08
CA ASN A 280 20.95 19.93 -13.93
C ASN A 280 22.43 20.10 -13.52
N VAL A 281 22.92 19.32 -12.54
CA VAL A 281 24.36 19.29 -12.21
C VAL A 281 25.15 18.82 -13.42
N SER A 282 26.26 19.50 -13.69
CA SER A 282 27.10 19.20 -14.86
C SER A 282 27.59 17.75 -14.83
N PRO A 283 27.46 16.98 -15.93
CA PRO A 283 27.95 15.59 -16.00
C PRO A 283 29.43 15.43 -15.65
N SER A 284 30.25 16.44 -15.87
CA SER A 284 31.70 16.44 -15.53
C SER A 284 31.94 16.43 -13.99
N GLU A 285 30.97 16.81 -13.21
CA GLU A 285 31.01 16.81 -11.74
C GLU A 285 30.45 15.53 -11.12
N LEU A 286 29.84 14.66 -11.94
CA LEU A 286 29.11 13.49 -11.52
C LEU A 286 29.87 12.19 -11.80
N PHE A 287 29.45 11.11 -11.13
CA PHE A 287 29.82 9.75 -11.50
C PHE A 287 28.71 9.17 -12.36
N LEU A 288 29.01 8.79 -13.59
CA LEU A 288 28.04 8.27 -14.55
C LEU A 288 28.11 6.75 -14.64
N SER A 289 26.95 6.11 -14.65
CA SER A 289 26.82 4.66 -14.76
C SER A 289 27.28 4.15 -16.14
N ARG A 290 27.70 2.89 -16.14
CA ARG A 290 27.71 2.02 -17.32
C ARG A 290 26.63 0.97 -17.17
N ALA A 291 25.99 0.60 -18.26
CA ALA A 291 25.06 -0.52 -18.24
C ALA A 291 25.74 -1.74 -17.61
N ASN A 292 25.02 -2.44 -16.75
CA ASN A 292 25.51 -3.55 -15.91
C ASN A 292 26.17 -3.15 -14.57
N ASP A 293 26.40 -1.85 -14.28
CA ASP A 293 26.85 -1.43 -12.95
C ASP A 293 25.82 -1.86 -11.89
N VAL A 294 26.28 -2.31 -10.73
CA VAL A 294 25.45 -2.64 -9.57
C VAL A 294 25.69 -1.61 -8.48
N ILE A 295 24.61 -1.03 -7.98
CA ILE A 295 24.66 -0.01 -6.93
C ILE A 295 24.12 -0.54 -5.61
N VAL A 296 24.81 -0.20 -4.53
CA VAL A 296 24.48 -0.60 -3.15
C VAL A 296 24.51 0.65 -2.27
N PRO A 297 23.51 0.91 -1.42
CA PRO A 297 23.54 2.05 -0.51
C PRO A 297 24.78 2.03 0.39
N ALA A 298 25.37 3.18 0.65
CA ALA A 298 26.44 3.34 1.63
C ALA A 298 25.93 3.79 3.01
N SER A 299 24.67 4.27 3.09
CA SER A 299 23.99 4.69 4.33
C SER A 299 22.55 4.20 4.37
N GLY A 300 22.06 3.85 5.56
CA GLY A 300 20.70 3.33 5.75
C GLY A 300 20.23 3.43 7.22
N GLU A 301 18.98 3.07 7.46
CA GLU A 301 18.36 3.10 8.80
C GLU A 301 18.60 1.78 9.55
N THR A 302 18.56 0.65 8.86
CA THR A 302 18.81 -0.68 9.46
C THR A 302 19.86 -1.46 8.69
N LYS A 303 20.52 -2.41 9.37
CA LYS A 303 21.53 -3.28 8.76
C LYS A 303 20.97 -4.16 7.65
N ILE A 304 19.73 -4.59 7.76
CA ILE A 304 19.08 -5.44 6.75
C ILE A 304 18.61 -4.63 5.53
N ASP A 305 18.20 -3.38 5.75
CA ASP A 305 17.74 -2.53 4.64
C ASP A 305 18.90 -2.04 3.78
N ILE A 306 20.06 -1.72 4.41
CA ILE A 306 21.24 -1.26 3.66
C ILE A 306 21.82 -2.37 2.78
N ALA A 307 21.58 -3.64 3.11
CA ALA A 307 21.97 -4.80 2.31
C ALA A 307 21.02 -4.98 1.12
N ARG A 308 21.01 -3.99 0.21
CA ARG A 308 20.20 -3.94 -1.01
C ARG A 308 21.10 -3.60 -2.20
N ALA A 309 20.87 -4.29 -3.31
CA ALA A 309 21.62 -4.09 -4.55
C ALA A 309 20.66 -3.93 -5.74
N SER A 310 21.00 -3.06 -6.68
CA SER A 310 20.25 -2.87 -7.92
C SER A 310 21.20 -2.77 -9.12
N CYS A 311 20.92 -3.53 -10.16
CA CYS A 311 21.66 -3.47 -11.42
C CYS A 311 21.09 -2.34 -12.29
N VAL A 312 21.93 -1.38 -12.67
CA VAL A 312 21.58 -0.28 -13.57
C VAL A 312 21.76 -0.77 -15.01
N LYS A 313 20.66 -0.84 -15.76
CA LYS A 313 20.66 -1.29 -17.17
C LYS A 313 20.92 -0.17 -18.19
N LEU A 314 21.22 1.04 -17.70
CA LEU A 314 21.35 2.26 -18.50
C LEU A 314 22.75 2.85 -18.35
N ASP A 315 23.29 3.34 -19.47
CA ASP A 315 24.48 4.18 -19.47
C ASP A 315 24.14 5.62 -19.10
N GLN A 316 25.14 6.36 -18.64
CA GLN A 316 25.08 7.81 -18.44
C GLN A 316 24.03 8.28 -17.41
N VAL A 317 23.70 7.43 -16.44
CA VAL A 317 22.89 7.82 -15.27
C VAL A 317 23.82 8.31 -14.17
N ALA A 318 23.57 9.49 -13.63
CA ALA A 318 24.35 10.06 -12.55
C ALA A 318 24.04 9.33 -11.22
N LEU A 319 25.08 8.81 -10.57
CA LEU A 319 24.96 8.02 -9.33
C LEU A 319 25.40 8.87 -8.14
N GLY A 320 24.48 9.06 -7.17
CA GLY A 320 24.64 9.95 -6.02
C GLY A 320 25.71 9.51 -5.01
N GLY A 321 26.15 10.42 -4.14
CA GLY A 321 27.33 10.31 -3.30
C GLY A 321 27.32 9.17 -2.26
N ASP A 322 26.14 8.78 -1.76
CA ASP A 322 25.98 7.69 -0.79
C ASP A 322 25.65 6.33 -1.44
N LEU A 323 26.22 6.10 -2.63
CA LEU A 323 26.16 4.83 -3.34
C LEU A 323 27.55 4.22 -3.47
N ASN A 324 27.71 2.95 -3.06
CA ASN A 324 28.78 2.09 -3.53
C ASN A 324 28.41 1.64 -4.95
N VAL A 325 29.32 1.78 -5.91
CA VAL A 325 29.12 1.37 -7.31
C VAL A 325 30.09 0.23 -7.60
N LEU A 326 29.53 -0.90 -7.96
CA LEU A 326 30.26 -2.10 -8.36
C LEU A 326 30.17 -2.22 -9.87
N ARG A 327 31.28 -2.31 -10.56
CA ARG A 327 31.35 -2.57 -12.00
C ARG A 327 31.81 -4.00 -12.24
N PRO A 328 30.88 -4.96 -12.35
CA PRO A 328 31.22 -6.36 -12.39
C PRO A 328 31.75 -6.80 -13.75
N ASN A 329 32.62 -7.81 -13.74
CA ASN A 329 33.05 -8.56 -14.92
C ASN A 329 32.16 -9.82 -15.16
N ILE A 330 31.06 -9.93 -14.43
CA ILE A 330 30.00 -10.93 -14.53
C ILE A 330 28.67 -10.26 -14.87
N ASP A 331 27.58 -11.03 -14.99
CA ASP A 331 26.25 -10.44 -15.18
C ASP A 331 25.82 -9.64 -13.93
N GLY A 332 25.59 -8.33 -14.10
CA GLY A 332 25.26 -7.43 -12.99
C GLY A 332 23.88 -7.69 -12.41
N LEU A 333 22.96 -8.21 -13.21
CA LEU A 333 21.63 -8.55 -12.70
C LEU A 333 21.68 -9.82 -11.83
N PHE A 334 22.46 -10.84 -12.25
CA PHE A 334 22.79 -11.98 -11.40
C PHE A 334 23.44 -11.53 -10.10
N LEU A 335 24.43 -10.61 -10.18
CA LEU A 335 25.07 -10.07 -8.99
C LEU A 335 24.06 -9.36 -8.09
N SER A 336 23.13 -8.57 -8.63
CA SER A 336 22.12 -7.92 -7.79
C SER A 336 21.19 -8.92 -7.10
N TYR A 337 20.81 -10.01 -7.77
CA TYR A 337 19.98 -11.06 -7.16
C TYR A 337 20.71 -11.82 -6.04
N ILE A 338 21.97 -12.19 -6.23
CA ILE A 338 22.72 -12.90 -5.19
C ILE A 338 22.96 -12.01 -3.97
N LEU A 339 23.24 -10.72 -4.18
CA LEU A 339 23.41 -9.76 -3.07
C LEU A 339 22.11 -9.48 -2.31
N ASN A 340 20.95 -9.49 -2.97
CA ASN A 340 19.62 -9.35 -2.33
C ASN A 340 19.08 -10.67 -1.75
N GLY A 341 19.65 -11.79 -2.14
CA GLY A 341 19.26 -13.14 -1.73
C GLY A 341 20.21 -13.73 -0.69
N PRO A 342 21.00 -14.75 -1.06
CA PRO A 342 21.81 -15.50 -0.11
C PRO A 342 22.89 -14.65 0.60
N ALA A 343 23.50 -13.68 -0.07
CA ALA A 343 24.53 -12.84 0.54
C ALA A 343 23.98 -11.70 1.43
N LYS A 344 22.66 -11.48 1.43
CA LYS A 344 22.04 -10.33 2.10
C LYS A 344 22.33 -10.26 3.60
N GLU A 345 22.24 -11.39 4.29
CA GLU A 345 22.48 -11.45 5.75
C GLU A 345 23.96 -11.25 6.08
N GLU A 346 24.86 -11.76 5.25
CA GLU A 346 26.29 -11.55 5.42
C GLU A 346 26.65 -10.06 5.23
N ILE A 347 26.14 -9.41 4.18
CA ILE A 347 26.28 -7.97 3.98
C ILE A 347 25.74 -7.20 5.19
N ALA A 348 24.55 -7.55 5.67
CA ALA A 348 23.94 -6.89 6.83
C ALA A 348 24.81 -7.03 8.10
N ARG A 349 25.46 -8.18 8.32
CA ARG A 349 26.38 -8.40 9.45
C ARG A 349 27.63 -7.52 9.39
N THR A 350 28.11 -7.17 8.19
CA THR A 350 29.30 -6.33 8.02
C THR A 350 29.01 -4.84 8.21
N ALA A 351 27.74 -4.41 8.06
CA ALA A 351 27.35 -3.02 8.20
C ALA A 351 27.53 -2.50 9.64
N GLN A 352 28.01 -1.26 9.79
CA GLN A 352 28.38 -0.64 11.06
C GLN A 352 27.46 0.53 11.42
N GLY A 353 27.25 0.76 12.71
CA GLY A 353 26.42 1.82 13.27
C GLY A 353 25.07 1.33 13.81
N ASP A 354 24.44 2.16 14.64
CA ASP A 354 23.17 1.85 15.31
C ASP A 354 22.03 2.77 14.87
N THR A 355 22.22 4.09 14.90
CA THR A 355 21.20 5.08 14.50
C THR A 355 21.24 5.36 12.99
N VAL A 356 22.44 5.44 12.44
CA VAL A 356 22.69 5.47 11.00
C VAL A 356 23.67 4.35 10.72
N VAL A 357 23.29 3.46 9.83
CA VAL A 357 24.10 2.31 9.45
C VAL A 357 24.90 2.67 8.21
N HIS A 358 26.18 2.31 8.19
CA HIS A 358 27.08 2.51 7.07
C HIS A 358 27.61 1.19 6.53
N LEU A 359 27.77 1.12 5.22
CA LEU A 359 28.32 -0.03 4.50
C LEU A 359 29.44 0.46 3.58
N TYR A 360 30.66 0.08 3.90
CA TYR A 360 31.86 0.52 3.20
C TYR A 360 32.29 -0.48 2.12
N ALA A 361 32.85 0.03 1.02
CA ALA A 361 33.39 -0.80 -0.05
C ALA A 361 34.42 -1.82 0.44
N SER A 362 35.24 -1.45 1.45
CA SER A 362 36.23 -2.36 2.06
C SER A 362 35.61 -3.61 2.70
N GLN A 363 34.37 -3.49 3.19
CA GLN A 363 33.62 -4.62 3.77
C GLN A 363 33.00 -5.48 2.67
N LEU A 364 32.36 -4.84 1.67
CA LEU A 364 31.79 -5.54 0.52
C LEU A 364 32.82 -6.37 -0.26
N LYS A 365 34.04 -5.85 -0.44
CA LYS A 365 35.13 -6.54 -1.13
C LYS A 365 35.41 -7.94 -0.61
N LEU A 366 35.24 -8.16 0.70
CA LEU A 366 35.60 -9.41 1.37
C LEU A 366 34.50 -10.48 1.33
N ILE A 367 33.31 -10.15 0.81
CA ILE A 367 32.18 -11.07 0.71
C ILE A 367 32.50 -12.18 -0.31
N ASP A 368 32.38 -13.42 0.13
CA ASP A 368 32.53 -14.60 -0.71
C ASP A 368 31.21 -14.97 -1.37
N LEU A 369 31.21 -15.07 -2.72
CA LEU A 369 30.02 -15.37 -3.49
C LEU A 369 30.20 -16.64 -4.32
N PRO A 370 29.23 -17.57 -4.35
CA PRO A 370 29.21 -18.66 -5.30
C PRO A 370 28.81 -18.14 -6.68
N VAL A 371 29.69 -18.33 -7.68
CA VAL A 371 29.54 -17.79 -9.04
C VAL A 371 29.57 -18.92 -10.07
N PRO A 372 28.50 -19.14 -10.84
CA PRO A 372 28.48 -20.12 -11.94
C PRO A 372 29.11 -19.56 -13.22
N GLY A 373 29.13 -20.40 -14.28
CA GLY A 373 29.50 -19.95 -15.62
C GLY A 373 28.53 -18.88 -16.17
N HIS A 374 29.01 -18.06 -17.10
CA HIS A 374 28.26 -16.89 -17.61
C HIS A 374 26.88 -17.24 -18.20
N GLU A 375 26.75 -18.35 -18.91
CA GLU A 375 25.47 -18.78 -19.50
C GLU A 375 24.43 -19.11 -18.42
N GLU A 376 24.86 -19.72 -17.29
CA GLU A 376 23.98 -20.02 -16.17
C GLU A 376 23.58 -18.74 -15.40
N GLN A 377 24.52 -17.79 -15.22
CA GLN A 377 24.19 -16.47 -14.67
C GLN A 377 23.08 -15.80 -15.46
N GLN A 378 23.22 -15.76 -16.80
CA GLN A 378 22.23 -15.15 -17.68
C GLN A 378 20.86 -15.86 -17.57
N LYS A 379 20.86 -17.20 -17.56
CA LYS A 379 19.63 -18.00 -17.45
C LYS A 379 18.88 -17.72 -16.15
N ILE A 380 19.60 -17.63 -15.03
CA ILE A 380 19.04 -17.27 -13.72
C ILE A 380 18.48 -15.85 -13.74
N SER A 381 19.26 -14.90 -14.29
CA SER A 381 18.85 -13.49 -14.42
C SER A 381 17.58 -13.35 -15.26
N ASP A 382 17.50 -14.04 -16.39
CA ASP A 382 16.33 -14.00 -17.29
C ASP A 382 15.08 -14.58 -16.60
N CYS A 383 15.24 -15.70 -15.88
CA CYS A 383 14.16 -16.32 -15.14
C CYS A 383 13.59 -15.40 -14.07
N LEU A 384 14.45 -14.82 -13.22
CA LEU A 384 14.04 -13.97 -12.12
C LEU A 384 13.52 -12.61 -12.60
N SER A 385 14.14 -12.00 -13.64
CA SER A 385 13.68 -10.72 -14.18
C SER A 385 12.34 -10.84 -14.90
N SER A 386 12.06 -11.96 -15.57
CA SER A 386 10.74 -12.22 -16.14
C SER A 386 9.65 -12.26 -15.07
N LEU A 387 9.97 -12.83 -13.91
CA LEU A 387 9.05 -12.84 -12.77
C LEU A 387 8.89 -11.44 -12.14
N ASP A 388 9.95 -10.62 -12.11
CA ASP A 388 9.87 -9.22 -11.66
C ASP A 388 8.99 -8.37 -12.59
N ASP A 389 9.08 -8.60 -13.90
CA ASP A 389 8.22 -7.93 -14.87
C ASP A 389 6.74 -8.32 -14.66
N LEU A 390 6.45 -9.59 -14.38
CA LEU A 390 5.10 -10.04 -14.03
C LEU A 390 4.60 -9.44 -12.70
N ILE A 391 5.43 -9.37 -11.68
CA ILE A 391 5.10 -8.75 -10.38
C ILE A 391 4.79 -7.26 -10.57
N THR A 392 5.61 -6.56 -11.37
CA THR A 392 5.42 -5.14 -11.67
C THR A 392 4.12 -4.89 -12.44
N ALA A 393 3.84 -5.65 -13.48
CA ALA A 393 2.61 -5.55 -14.25
C ALA A 393 1.37 -5.86 -13.38
N GLN A 394 1.47 -6.87 -12.50
CA GLN A 394 0.40 -7.21 -11.57
C GLN A 394 0.16 -6.11 -10.52
N ALA A 395 1.21 -5.48 -10.00
CA ALA A 395 1.10 -4.36 -9.06
C ALA A 395 0.43 -3.14 -9.72
N GLN A 396 0.83 -2.82 -10.96
CA GLN A 396 0.21 -1.76 -11.75
C GLN A 396 -1.28 -2.04 -12.00
N LYS A 397 -1.66 -3.28 -12.32
CA LYS A 397 -3.06 -3.69 -12.51
C LYS A 397 -3.89 -3.46 -11.25
N VAL A 398 -3.38 -3.88 -10.08
CA VAL A 398 -4.04 -3.64 -8.78
C VAL A 398 -4.21 -2.14 -8.51
N GLY A 399 -3.18 -1.34 -8.77
CA GLY A 399 -3.23 0.12 -8.64
C GLY A 399 -4.27 0.77 -9.55
N ALA A 400 -4.31 0.37 -10.83
CA ALA A 400 -5.26 0.86 -11.82
C ALA A 400 -6.72 0.52 -11.42
N LEU A 401 -6.98 -0.70 -10.95
CA LEU A 401 -8.31 -1.11 -10.49
C LEU A 401 -8.77 -0.30 -9.27
N LYS A 402 -7.89 -0.03 -8.30
CA LYS A 402 -8.19 0.82 -7.14
C LYS A 402 -8.53 2.25 -7.57
N THR A 403 -7.76 2.81 -8.50
CA THR A 403 -8.00 4.15 -9.05
C THR A 403 -9.31 4.20 -9.83
N HIS A 404 -9.58 3.19 -10.66
CA HIS A 404 -10.84 3.07 -11.40
C HIS A 404 -12.04 2.99 -10.45
N LYS A 405 -11.99 2.15 -9.41
CA LYS A 405 -13.04 2.08 -8.39
C LYS A 405 -13.30 3.43 -7.72
N LYS A 406 -12.22 4.14 -7.34
CA LYS A 406 -12.34 5.48 -6.75
C LYS A 406 -13.06 6.44 -7.70
N GLY A 407 -12.71 6.43 -8.99
CA GLY A 407 -13.36 7.24 -10.02
C GLY A 407 -14.83 6.89 -10.22
N LEU A 408 -15.18 5.60 -10.23
CA LEU A 408 -16.58 5.15 -10.30
C LEU A 408 -17.37 5.62 -9.08
N MET A 409 -16.85 5.48 -7.88
CA MET A 409 -17.53 5.95 -6.66
C MET A 409 -17.80 7.45 -6.68
N GLN A 410 -16.90 8.27 -7.22
CA GLN A 410 -17.10 9.72 -7.36
C GLN A 410 -18.18 10.09 -8.40
N GLN A 411 -18.50 9.20 -9.33
CA GLN A 411 -19.45 9.45 -10.40
C GLN A 411 -20.81 8.79 -10.17
N LEU A 412 -20.84 7.63 -9.49
CA LEU A 412 -22.05 6.87 -9.19
C LEU A 412 -22.86 7.44 -8.02
N PHE A 413 -22.25 8.30 -7.19
CA PHE A 413 -22.94 8.99 -6.12
C PHE A 413 -23.06 10.48 -6.45
N PRO A 414 -24.22 11.12 -6.21
CA PRO A 414 -24.37 12.54 -6.42
C PRO A 414 -23.49 13.32 -5.43
N VAL A 415 -22.91 14.40 -5.87
CA VAL A 415 -22.34 15.41 -4.97
C VAL A 415 -23.52 16.22 -4.47
N LEU A 416 -23.77 16.18 -3.17
CA LEU A 416 -24.73 17.08 -2.54
C LEU A 416 -24.07 18.47 -2.58
N ASP A 417 -24.45 19.28 -3.58
CA ASP A 417 -23.93 20.63 -3.74
C ASP A 417 -24.33 21.51 -2.56
N ASP A 418 -23.43 22.45 -2.25
CA ASP A 418 -23.62 23.51 -1.28
C ASP A 418 -24.98 24.18 -1.48
N THR A 419 -25.84 24.10 -0.48
CA THR A 419 -26.88 25.10 -0.33
C THR A 419 -26.18 26.41 -0.01
N PRO A 420 -26.27 27.45 -0.86
CA PRO A 420 -25.75 28.74 -0.48
C PRO A 420 -26.52 29.22 0.75
N GLY A 421 -25.78 29.45 1.85
CA GLY A 421 -26.27 30.10 3.04
C GLY A 421 -26.66 31.56 2.80
#